data_1507030a2f4de6ae646ebe49539e1d1d
#
_entry.id   1507030a2f4de6ae646ebe49539e1d1d
#
_cell.length_a   1.000
_cell.length_b   1.000
_cell.length_c   1.000
_cell.angle_alpha   90.00
_cell.angle_beta   90.00
_cell.angle_gamma   90.00
#
_symmetry.space_group_name_H-M   'P 1'
#
loop_
_entity.id
_entity.type
_entity.pdbx_description
1 polymer ?
#
loop_
_entity_poly.entity_id
_entity_poly.type
_entity_poly.pdbx_seq_one_letter_code
_entity_poly.pdbx_strand_id
1 'polypeptide(L)'
;MIYEVRTYDIKPRSLAEVEKRFGETYEKRRKYSELTAFWHTEIGPLNQILHVWKYKDLEERARIRAAAVKDGAWPPATGEFIVNMRSEIMIPFAISPELKPGKMGPYYEMRTYTHAAGDLPKLRAVWEKAVPERLKFSPLCAAWYSELGGLNKFVHIWPYPTLDARNATRDKAHAAGVWPPSAAKLGLPQYNLVAQENKILMPSAFSPLQ
;
A
#
# COMPACT_ATOMS: atom_id res chain seq x y z
N MET A 1 -10.11 11.05 -5.51
CA MET A 1 -9.42 10.55 -4.30
C MET A 1 -8.10 9.93 -4.70
N ILE A 2 -7.02 10.26 -3.98
CA ILE A 2 -5.66 9.75 -4.19
C ILE A 2 -5.11 9.23 -2.87
N TYR A 3 -4.13 8.33 -2.96
CA TYR A 3 -3.32 7.90 -1.81
C TYR A 3 -1.86 8.30 -2.04
N GLU A 4 -1.26 9.00 -1.09
CA GLU A 4 0.19 9.20 -1.04
C GLU A 4 0.80 8.06 -0.24
N VAL A 5 1.59 7.23 -0.90
CA VAL A 5 2.38 6.16 -0.27
C VAL A 5 3.81 6.66 -0.11
N ARG A 6 4.26 6.78 1.13
CA ARG A 6 5.62 7.19 1.44
C ARG A 6 6.38 6.00 2.00
N THR A 7 7.51 5.70 1.40
CA THR A 7 8.40 4.62 1.83
C THR A 7 9.74 5.22 2.23
N TYR A 8 10.15 5.00 3.48
CA TYR A 8 11.43 5.48 4.00
C TYR A 8 12.31 4.30 4.38
N ASP A 9 13.54 4.32 3.90
CA ASP A 9 14.58 3.43 4.35
C ASP A 9 15.23 4.07 5.57
N ILE A 10 15.36 3.34 6.67
CA ILE A 10 15.87 3.83 7.95
C ILE A 10 17.11 3.04 8.37
N LYS A 11 17.91 3.62 9.24
CA LYS A 11 19.09 2.95 9.78
C LYS A 11 18.73 1.67 10.51
N PRO A 12 19.55 0.61 10.43
CA PRO A 12 19.33 -0.60 11.22
C PRO A 12 19.19 -0.28 12.72
N ARG A 13 18.31 -1.01 13.39
CA ARG A 13 18.01 -0.89 14.84
C ARG A 13 17.31 0.41 15.26
N SER A 14 16.84 1.23 14.32
CA SER A 14 16.13 2.48 14.64
C SER A 14 14.60 2.36 14.58
N LEU A 15 14.05 1.23 14.16
CA LEU A 15 12.62 1.06 13.89
C LEU A 15 11.74 1.49 15.10
N ALA A 16 12.02 0.96 16.28
CA ALA A 16 11.21 1.25 17.46
C ALA A 16 11.19 2.75 17.81
N GLU A 17 12.34 3.42 17.73
CA GLU A 17 12.44 4.86 18.00
C GLU A 17 11.75 5.69 16.91
N VAL A 18 11.90 5.29 15.65
CA VAL A 18 11.22 5.96 14.53
C VAL A 18 9.71 5.84 14.67
N GLU A 19 9.19 4.63 14.91
CA GLU A 19 7.75 4.42 15.12
C GLU A 19 7.20 5.21 16.30
N LYS A 20 7.92 5.24 17.42
CA LYS A 20 7.56 6.03 18.59
C LYS A 20 7.41 7.52 18.24
N ARG A 21 8.44 8.12 17.62
CA ARG A 21 8.41 9.55 17.24
C ARG A 21 7.33 9.86 16.20
N PHE A 22 7.08 8.96 15.27
CA PHE A 22 5.97 9.11 14.31
C PHE A 22 4.63 9.07 15.02
N GLY A 23 4.40 8.14 15.95
CA GLY A 23 3.16 8.03 16.73
C GLY A 23 2.90 9.28 17.57
N GLU A 24 3.91 9.76 18.32
CA GLU A 24 3.82 10.97 19.15
C GLU A 24 3.51 12.21 18.28
N THR A 25 4.15 12.32 17.12
CA THR A 25 3.93 13.46 16.21
C THR A 25 2.59 13.35 15.49
N TYR A 26 2.09 12.13 15.24
CA TYR A 26 0.81 11.90 14.57
C TYR A 26 -0.36 12.50 15.37
N GLU A 27 -0.31 12.51 16.68
CA GLU A 27 -1.35 13.13 17.53
C GLU A 27 -1.58 14.62 17.20
N LYS A 28 -0.53 15.34 16.78
CA LYS A 28 -0.65 16.72 16.29
C LYS A 28 -1.08 16.75 14.83
N ARG A 29 -0.52 15.86 14.01
CA ARG A 29 -0.72 15.81 12.56
C ARG A 29 -2.14 15.42 12.14
N ARG A 30 -2.83 14.56 12.92
CA ARG A 30 -4.18 14.06 12.60
C ARG A 30 -5.25 15.15 12.52
N LYS A 31 -5.00 16.35 13.09
CA LYS A 31 -5.88 17.50 12.97
C LYS A 31 -5.96 18.05 11.54
N TYR A 32 -5.00 17.73 10.69
CA TYR A 32 -4.87 18.21 9.32
C TYR A 32 -5.33 17.16 8.30
N SER A 33 -4.93 15.90 8.48
CA SER A 33 -5.41 14.77 7.68
C SER A 33 -5.22 13.48 8.44
N GLU A 34 -6.08 12.51 8.15
CA GLU A 34 -5.97 11.17 8.71
C GLU A 34 -4.86 10.37 8.03
N LEU A 35 -4.06 9.70 8.85
CA LEU A 35 -3.22 8.60 8.42
C LEU A 35 -4.13 7.42 8.12
N THR A 36 -3.94 6.76 6.97
CA THR A 36 -4.75 5.58 6.62
C THR A 36 -4.10 4.31 7.13
N ALA A 37 -2.76 4.22 7.01
CA ALA A 37 -1.99 3.11 7.50
C ALA A 37 -0.54 3.53 7.77
N PHE A 38 0.09 2.87 8.74
CA PHE A 38 1.52 2.95 8.99
C PHE A 38 2.05 1.54 9.25
N TRP A 39 3.00 1.12 8.43
CA TRP A 39 3.58 -0.22 8.46
C TRP A 39 5.10 -0.17 8.47
N HIS A 40 5.71 -1.24 8.94
CA HIS A 40 7.10 -1.57 8.65
C HIS A 40 7.20 -2.87 7.84
N THR A 41 8.31 -3.05 7.14
CA THR A 41 8.57 -4.29 6.41
C THR A 41 9.13 -5.35 7.35
N GLU A 42 8.43 -6.48 7.45
CA GLU A 42 8.87 -7.67 8.19
C GLU A 42 9.66 -8.63 7.29
N ILE A 43 9.18 -8.86 6.07
CA ILE A 43 9.84 -9.69 5.06
C ILE A 43 9.96 -8.90 3.77
N GLY A 44 11.17 -8.83 3.22
CA GLY A 44 11.53 -8.05 2.03
C GLY A 44 12.67 -7.08 2.36
N PRO A 45 12.68 -5.87 1.79
CA PRO A 45 13.67 -4.84 2.15
C PRO A 45 13.50 -4.45 3.62
N LEU A 46 14.48 -4.85 4.47
CA LEU A 46 14.45 -4.57 5.91
C LEU A 46 14.69 -3.09 6.22
N ASN A 47 14.38 -2.71 7.46
CA ASN A 47 14.52 -1.32 7.95
C ASN A 47 13.78 -0.31 7.08
N GLN A 48 12.56 -0.64 6.71
CA GLN A 48 11.72 0.18 5.88
C GLN A 48 10.39 0.45 6.56
N ILE A 49 9.97 1.71 6.61
CA ILE A 49 8.61 2.10 7.03
C ILE A 49 7.82 2.60 5.83
N LEU A 50 6.53 2.32 5.85
CA LEU A 50 5.57 2.81 4.85
C LEU A 50 4.42 3.50 5.57
N HIS A 51 4.07 4.70 5.12
CA HIS A 51 2.87 5.37 5.61
C HIS A 51 2.02 5.91 4.47
N VAL A 52 0.71 5.72 4.61
CA VAL A 52 -0.28 6.00 3.58
C VAL A 52 -1.22 7.10 4.05
N TRP A 53 -1.37 8.13 3.22
CA TRP A 53 -2.22 9.28 3.47
C TRP A 53 -3.25 9.41 2.36
N LYS A 54 -4.51 9.59 2.73
CA LYS A 54 -5.60 9.82 1.80
C LYS A 54 -5.84 11.32 1.61
N TYR A 55 -6.04 11.74 0.37
CA TYR A 55 -6.43 13.09 0.00
C TYR A 55 -7.48 13.07 -1.11
N LYS A 56 -8.23 14.13 -1.22
CA LYS A 56 -9.16 14.31 -2.33
C LYS A 56 -8.42 14.40 -3.65
N ASP A 57 -7.37 15.23 -3.69
CA ASP A 57 -6.54 15.52 -4.86
C ASP A 57 -5.15 16.07 -4.44
N LEU A 58 -4.32 16.43 -5.41
CA LEU A 58 -2.97 16.97 -5.19
C LEU A 58 -2.97 18.37 -4.57
N GLU A 59 -3.98 19.19 -4.86
CA GLU A 59 -4.12 20.52 -4.30
C GLU A 59 -4.40 20.46 -2.80
N GLU A 60 -5.37 19.66 -2.40
CA GLU A 60 -5.66 19.40 -0.99
C GLU A 60 -4.43 18.86 -0.26
N ARG A 61 -3.74 17.89 -0.85
CA ARG A 61 -2.47 17.35 -0.29
C ARG A 61 -1.46 18.47 -0.06
N ALA A 62 -1.22 19.33 -1.06
CA ALA A 62 -0.24 20.40 -0.97
C ALA A 62 -0.63 21.40 0.15
N ARG A 63 -1.88 21.84 0.18
CA ARG A 63 -2.41 22.77 1.19
C ARG A 63 -2.30 22.23 2.61
N ILE A 64 -2.73 20.96 2.82
CA ILE A 64 -2.71 20.31 4.13
C ILE A 64 -1.28 20.12 4.63
N ARG A 65 -0.36 19.68 3.76
CA ARG A 65 1.04 19.48 4.13
C ARG A 65 1.72 20.79 4.49
N ALA A 66 1.48 21.85 3.72
CA ALA A 66 2.03 23.18 4.01
C ALA A 66 1.53 23.71 5.36
N ALA A 67 0.25 23.57 5.66
CA ALA A 67 -0.32 23.99 6.95
C ALA A 67 0.31 23.22 8.13
N ALA A 68 0.43 21.90 8.03
CA ALA A 68 1.01 21.08 9.08
C ALA A 68 2.49 21.38 9.35
N VAL A 69 3.25 21.74 8.30
CA VAL A 69 4.66 22.17 8.44
C VAL A 69 4.74 23.54 9.09
N LYS A 70 3.94 24.49 8.62
CA LYS A 70 3.88 25.87 9.16
C LYS A 70 3.62 25.89 10.66
N ASP A 71 2.72 25.02 11.13
CA ASP A 71 2.31 24.98 12.53
C ASP A 71 3.19 24.04 13.39
N GLY A 72 4.29 23.51 12.84
CA GLY A 72 5.21 22.60 13.53
C GLY A 72 4.57 21.25 13.91
N ALA A 73 3.46 20.88 13.27
CA ALA A 73 2.78 19.61 13.52
C ALA A 73 3.41 18.44 12.75
N TRP A 74 4.29 18.72 11.79
CA TRP A 74 4.97 17.76 10.93
C TRP A 74 6.21 18.38 10.27
N PRO A 75 7.29 17.64 9.96
CA PRO A 75 7.51 16.20 10.17
C PRO A 75 7.97 15.84 11.59
N PRO A 76 7.97 14.53 11.97
CA PRO A 76 8.63 14.08 13.20
C PRO A 76 10.14 14.29 13.16
N ALA A 77 10.77 14.44 14.32
CA ALA A 77 12.22 14.58 14.46
C ALA A 77 12.93 13.22 14.27
N THR A 78 12.92 12.70 13.06
CA THR A 78 13.50 11.39 12.69
C THR A 78 14.61 11.49 11.66
N GLY A 79 15.03 12.69 11.27
CA GLY A 79 16.00 12.92 10.19
C GLY A 79 17.33 12.17 10.37
N GLU A 80 17.80 12.02 11.59
CA GLU A 80 19.01 11.29 11.92
C GLU A 80 18.97 9.79 11.60
N PHE A 81 17.75 9.21 11.50
CA PHE A 81 17.54 7.80 11.19
C PHE A 81 17.24 7.53 9.72
N ILE A 82 16.88 8.56 8.95
CA ILE A 82 16.45 8.39 7.55
C ILE A 82 17.67 8.21 6.65
N VAL A 83 17.62 7.20 5.81
CA VAL A 83 18.62 6.90 4.77
C VAL A 83 18.12 7.34 3.41
N ASN A 84 16.84 7.04 3.09
CA ASN A 84 16.23 7.40 1.82
C ASN A 84 14.72 7.60 1.99
N MET A 85 14.11 8.40 1.12
CA MET A 85 12.69 8.70 1.14
C MET A 85 12.11 8.67 -0.27
N ARG A 86 11.03 7.92 -0.45
CA ARG A 86 10.22 7.90 -1.68
C ARG A 86 8.79 8.31 -1.36
N SER A 87 8.17 9.01 -2.29
CA SER A 87 6.76 9.39 -2.21
C SER A 87 6.11 9.15 -3.56
N GLU A 88 5.06 8.35 -3.59
CA GLU A 88 4.33 7.98 -4.79
C GLU A 88 2.86 8.30 -4.61
N ILE A 89 2.23 8.81 -5.67
CA ILE A 89 0.78 9.05 -5.69
C ILE A 89 0.10 7.90 -6.40
N MET A 90 -0.82 7.28 -5.69
CA MET A 90 -1.57 6.12 -6.14
C MET A 90 -3.03 6.47 -6.38
N ILE A 91 -3.56 6.00 -7.52
CA ILE A 91 -4.97 6.10 -7.88
C ILE A 91 -5.63 4.73 -7.66
N PRO A 92 -6.73 4.63 -6.91
CA PRO A 92 -7.42 3.37 -6.71
C PRO A 92 -8.13 2.90 -8.00
N PHE A 93 -8.07 1.60 -8.27
CA PHE A 93 -9.00 0.96 -9.20
C PHE A 93 -10.43 0.98 -8.62
N ALA A 94 -11.44 0.89 -9.47
CA ALA A 94 -12.85 0.88 -9.03
C ALA A 94 -13.16 -0.27 -8.04
N ILE A 95 -12.45 -1.40 -8.17
CA ILE A 95 -12.57 -2.56 -7.29
C ILE A 95 -11.81 -2.42 -5.97
N SER A 96 -10.97 -1.38 -5.83
CA SER A 96 -10.20 -1.18 -4.60
C SER A 96 -11.11 -0.69 -3.48
N PRO A 97 -11.14 -1.38 -2.33
CA PRO A 97 -11.82 -0.82 -1.18
C PRO A 97 -11.13 0.47 -0.72
N GLU A 98 -11.91 1.36 -0.14
CA GLU A 98 -11.35 2.50 0.56
C GLU A 98 -10.69 2.03 1.86
N LEU A 99 -9.46 2.47 2.10
CA LEU A 99 -8.79 2.19 3.37
C LEU A 99 -9.50 2.95 4.50
N LYS A 100 -9.93 2.19 5.50
CA LYS A 100 -10.59 2.71 6.71
C LYS A 100 -9.88 2.17 7.95
N PRO A 101 -9.90 2.92 9.06
CA PRO A 101 -9.45 2.38 10.34
C PRO A 101 -10.15 1.06 10.65
N GLY A 102 -9.40 0.11 11.20
CA GLY A 102 -9.95 -1.20 11.53
C GLY A 102 -8.87 -2.27 11.64
N LYS A 103 -9.32 -3.51 11.81
CA LYS A 103 -8.43 -4.66 11.96
C LYS A 103 -8.63 -5.63 10.81
N MET A 104 -7.59 -5.84 10.02
CA MET A 104 -7.60 -6.76 8.87
C MET A 104 -6.43 -7.75 8.90
N GLY A 105 -5.25 -7.34 9.46
CA GLY A 105 -4.01 -8.12 9.54
C GLY A 105 -3.88 -8.93 10.82
N PRO A 106 -2.66 -9.30 11.24
CA PRO A 106 -1.49 -8.39 11.29
C PRO A 106 -0.55 -8.42 10.09
N TYR A 107 -0.69 -9.34 9.14
CA TYR A 107 0.24 -9.43 8.02
C TYR A 107 -0.40 -8.89 6.74
N TYR A 108 0.26 -7.94 6.10
CA TYR A 108 -0.18 -7.34 4.84
C TYR A 108 0.82 -7.70 3.74
N GLU A 109 0.41 -8.55 2.80
CA GLU A 109 1.21 -8.81 1.60
C GLU A 109 1.01 -7.68 0.61
N MET A 110 2.03 -6.84 0.44
CA MET A 110 2.06 -5.80 -0.58
C MET A 110 2.86 -6.30 -1.79
N ARG A 111 2.19 -6.35 -2.93
CA ARG A 111 2.79 -6.73 -4.21
C ARG A 111 2.79 -5.53 -5.15
N THR A 112 3.96 -5.23 -5.71
CA THR A 112 4.14 -4.16 -6.69
C THR A 112 4.56 -4.78 -8.01
N TYR A 113 3.75 -4.58 -9.04
CA TYR A 113 3.99 -5.09 -10.37
C TYR A 113 4.23 -3.94 -11.32
N THR A 114 5.32 -3.99 -12.08
CA THR A 114 5.58 -3.04 -13.17
C THR A 114 5.12 -3.65 -14.47
N HIS A 115 4.31 -2.93 -15.21
CA HIS A 115 3.76 -3.35 -16.49
C HIS A 115 4.39 -2.56 -17.65
N ALA A 116 4.30 -3.10 -18.86
CA ALA A 116 4.68 -2.36 -20.06
C ALA A 116 3.82 -1.10 -20.22
N ALA A 117 4.40 -0.07 -20.84
CA ALA A 117 3.69 1.19 -21.09
C ALA A 117 2.41 0.94 -21.91
N GLY A 118 1.30 1.51 -21.45
CA GLY A 118 -0.03 1.36 -22.07
C GLY A 118 -0.81 0.11 -21.65
N ASP A 119 -0.27 -0.76 -20.79
CA ASP A 119 -0.94 -2.01 -20.40
C ASP A 119 -1.82 -1.89 -19.14
N LEU A 120 -1.71 -0.81 -18.37
CA LEU A 120 -2.54 -0.61 -17.17
C LEU A 120 -4.06 -0.67 -17.42
N PRO A 121 -4.62 -0.11 -18.50
CA PRO A 121 -6.05 -0.26 -18.80
C PRO A 121 -6.46 -1.71 -19.06
N LYS A 122 -5.61 -2.50 -19.73
CA LYS A 122 -5.86 -3.94 -19.98
C LYS A 122 -5.84 -4.74 -18.66
N LEU A 123 -4.82 -4.48 -17.83
CA LEU A 123 -4.72 -5.05 -16.50
C LEU A 123 -5.97 -4.74 -15.66
N ARG A 124 -6.41 -3.48 -15.66
CA ARG A 124 -7.60 -3.05 -14.93
C ARG A 124 -8.84 -3.85 -15.33
N ALA A 125 -9.09 -4.00 -16.63
CA ALA A 125 -10.23 -4.76 -17.14
C ALA A 125 -10.20 -6.23 -16.68
N VAL A 126 -9.02 -6.85 -16.64
CA VAL A 126 -8.84 -8.22 -16.17
C VAL A 126 -9.10 -8.32 -14.66
N TRP A 127 -8.57 -7.38 -13.87
CA TRP A 127 -8.75 -7.36 -12.42
C TRP A 127 -10.21 -7.11 -12.01
N GLU A 128 -10.89 -6.18 -12.66
CA GLU A 128 -12.31 -5.89 -12.41
C GLU A 128 -13.20 -7.14 -12.58
N LYS A 129 -12.87 -8.01 -13.54
CA LYS A 129 -13.59 -9.29 -13.74
C LYS A 129 -13.15 -10.40 -12.79
N ALA A 130 -11.87 -10.48 -12.43
CA ALA A 130 -11.31 -11.60 -11.67
C ALA A 130 -11.45 -11.43 -10.15
N VAL A 131 -11.37 -10.21 -9.63
CA VAL A 131 -11.34 -9.93 -8.19
C VAL A 131 -12.58 -10.42 -7.45
N PRO A 132 -13.83 -10.30 -7.97
CA PRO A 132 -15.01 -10.82 -7.27
C PRO A 132 -14.89 -12.30 -6.87
N GLU A 133 -14.36 -13.15 -7.74
CA GLU A 133 -14.11 -14.56 -7.43
C GLU A 133 -12.99 -14.74 -6.40
N ARG A 134 -11.93 -13.95 -6.50
CA ARG A 134 -10.80 -13.99 -5.55
C ARG A 134 -11.21 -13.55 -4.14
N LEU A 135 -12.13 -12.60 -4.00
CA LEU A 135 -12.65 -12.11 -2.72
C LEU A 135 -13.39 -13.17 -1.90
N LYS A 136 -13.84 -14.26 -2.51
CA LYS A 136 -14.43 -15.41 -1.81
C LYS A 136 -13.43 -16.15 -0.92
N PHE A 137 -12.13 -15.93 -1.11
CA PHE A 137 -11.05 -16.60 -0.38
C PHE A 137 -10.39 -15.71 0.68
N SER A 138 -10.24 -14.41 0.44
CA SER A 138 -9.76 -13.44 1.42
C SER A 138 -10.10 -12.01 0.99
N PRO A 139 -10.22 -11.07 1.93
CA PRO A 139 -10.46 -9.67 1.60
C PRO A 139 -9.27 -9.06 0.84
N LEU A 140 -9.56 -8.03 0.03
CA LEU A 140 -8.59 -7.14 -0.57
C LEU A 140 -8.46 -5.90 0.32
N CYS A 141 -7.25 -5.47 0.61
CA CYS A 141 -6.98 -4.21 1.31
C CYS A 141 -6.90 -3.04 0.32
N ALA A 142 -6.15 -3.20 -0.77
CA ALA A 142 -5.96 -2.15 -1.77
C ALA A 142 -5.63 -2.73 -3.15
N ALA A 143 -6.00 -1.98 -4.20
CA ALA A 143 -5.57 -2.20 -5.59
C ALA A 143 -5.45 -0.84 -6.28
N TRP A 144 -4.21 -0.39 -6.51
CA TRP A 144 -3.88 0.96 -6.96
C TRP A 144 -2.89 0.94 -8.12
N TYR A 145 -2.90 1.98 -8.93
CA TYR A 145 -1.83 2.24 -9.88
C TYR A 145 -1.12 3.55 -9.57
N SER A 146 0.15 3.66 -9.96
CA SER A 146 0.95 4.87 -9.75
C SER A 146 0.63 5.94 -10.79
N GLU A 147 0.36 7.15 -10.31
CA GLU A 147 0.19 8.35 -11.14
C GLU A 147 1.45 9.21 -11.14
N LEU A 148 2.09 9.36 -9.98
CA LEU A 148 3.35 10.08 -9.80
C LEU A 148 4.34 9.24 -9.02
N GLY A 149 5.62 9.38 -9.35
CA GLY A 149 6.70 8.54 -8.87
C GLY A 149 7.12 7.54 -9.95
N GLY A 150 7.32 6.27 -9.61
CA GLY A 150 7.59 5.24 -10.62
C GLY A 150 6.32 4.90 -11.41
N LEU A 151 6.38 5.01 -12.75
CA LEU A 151 5.21 4.82 -13.60
C LEU A 151 4.92 3.35 -13.92
N ASN A 152 3.72 3.09 -14.46
CA ASN A 152 3.23 1.76 -14.85
C ASN A 152 3.26 0.72 -13.73
N LYS A 153 3.23 1.16 -12.49
CA LYS A 153 3.14 0.28 -11.33
C LYS A 153 1.68 0.00 -10.99
N PHE A 154 1.43 -1.24 -10.66
CA PHE A 154 0.20 -1.70 -10.03
C PHE A 154 0.53 -2.27 -8.66
N VAL A 155 -0.08 -1.73 -7.62
CA VAL A 155 0.11 -2.15 -6.24
C VAL A 155 -1.18 -2.78 -5.73
N HIS A 156 -1.08 -3.98 -5.17
CA HIS A 156 -2.20 -4.61 -4.48
C HIS A 156 -1.77 -5.18 -3.13
N ILE A 157 -2.65 -5.02 -2.16
CA ILE A 157 -2.37 -5.37 -0.76
C ILE A 157 -3.43 -6.33 -0.26
N TRP A 158 -3.00 -7.46 0.32
CA TRP A 158 -3.85 -8.50 0.86
C TRP A 158 -3.52 -8.73 2.34
N PRO A 159 -4.51 -8.62 3.25
CA PRO A 159 -4.31 -8.88 4.67
C PRO A 159 -4.48 -10.37 4.97
N TYR A 160 -3.72 -10.85 5.95
CA TYR A 160 -3.80 -12.23 6.43
C TYR A 160 -3.61 -12.29 7.94
N PRO A 161 -4.29 -13.23 8.63
CA PRO A 161 -4.10 -13.42 10.07
C PRO A 161 -2.77 -14.10 10.41
N THR A 162 -2.23 -14.94 9.51
CA THR A 162 -0.93 -15.61 9.63
C THR A 162 -0.31 -15.83 8.25
N LEU A 163 0.99 -16.11 8.19
CA LEU A 163 1.66 -16.48 6.94
C LEU A 163 1.18 -17.84 6.41
N ASP A 164 0.82 -18.77 7.28
CA ASP A 164 0.24 -20.07 6.87
C ASP A 164 -1.14 -19.86 6.25
N ALA A 165 -1.97 -18.99 6.83
CA ALA A 165 -3.28 -18.65 6.25
C ALA A 165 -3.12 -17.99 4.88
N ARG A 166 -2.09 -17.16 4.68
CA ARG A 166 -1.75 -16.61 3.36
C ARG A 166 -1.44 -17.71 2.35
N ASN A 167 -0.58 -18.66 2.71
CA ASN A 167 -0.22 -19.78 1.83
C ASN A 167 -1.46 -20.62 1.48
N ALA A 168 -2.19 -21.08 2.49
CA ALA A 168 -3.40 -21.88 2.30
C ALA A 168 -4.46 -21.17 1.44
N THR A 169 -4.64 -19.85 1.62
CA THR A 169 -5.59 -19.06 0.82
C THR A 169 -5.16 -18.99 -0.65
N ARG A 170 -3.87 -18.77 -0.89
CA ARG A 170 -3.32 -18.70 -2.26
C ARG A 170 -3.42 -20.05 -2.96
N ASP A 171 -3.11 -21.13 -2.27
CA ASP A 171 -3.21 -22.49 -2.81
C ASP A 171 -4.64 -22.86 -3.18
N LYS A 172 -5.61 -22.55 -2.30
CA LYS A 172 -7.04 -22.74 -2.57
C LYS A 172 -7.51 -21.95 -3.80
N ALA A 173 -7.14 -20.67 -3.90
CA ALA A 173 -7.52 -19.83 -5.02
C ALA A 173 -6.87 -20.29 -6.34
N HIS A 174 -5.65 -20.80 -6.27
CA HIS A 174 -4.95 -21.38 -7.42
C HIS A 174 -5.60 -22.71 -7.85
N ALA A 175 -5.87 -23.63 -6.93
CA ALA A 175 -6.52 -24.90 -7.19
C ALA A 175 -7.92 -24.72 -7.80
N ALA A 176 -8.66 -23.69 -7.37
CA ALA A 176 -9.95 -23.30 -7.94
C ALA A 176 -9.81 -22.63 -9.34
N GLY A 177 -8.60 -22.37 -9.82
CA GLY A 177 -8.36 -21.74 -11.11
C GLY A 177 -8.75 -20.27 -11.22
N VAL A 178 -9.07 -19.62 -10.09
CA VAL A 178 -9.52 -18.21 -10.05
C VAL A 178 -8.37 -17.24 -9.90
N TRP A 179 -7.19 -17.70 -9.48
CA TRP A 179 -6.03 -16.87 -9.26
C TRP A 179 -4.71 -17.56 -9.63
N PRO A 180 -3.72 -16.89 -10.23
CA PRO A 180 -3.71 -15.48 -10.68
C PRO A 180 -4.72 -15.18 -11.79
N PRO A 181 -5.14 -13.91 -11.96
CA PRO A 181 -6.08 -13.54 -13.02
C PRO A 181 -5.45 -13.78 -14.40
N SER A 182 -6.24 -14.31 -15.32
CA SER A 182 -5.78 -14.64 -16.68
C SER A 182 -6.63 -13.92 -17.72
N ALA A 183 -6.00 -13.01 -18.48
CA ALA A 183 -6.65 -12.32 -19.57
C ALA A 183 -7.19 -13.29 -20.63
N ALA A 184 -6.43 -14.34 -20.97
CA ALA A 184 -6.85 -15.36 -21.93
C ALA A 184 -8.13 -16.10 -21.50
N LYS A 185 -8.20 -16.55 -20.24
CA LYS A 185 -9.39 -17.21 -19.70
C LYS A 185 -10.63 -16.30 -19.68
N LEU A 186 -10.42 -15.00 -19.59
CA LEU A 186 -11.50 -13.99 -19.53
C LEU A 186 -11.88 -13.42 -20.90
N GLY A 187 -11.18 -13.85 -21.97
CA GLY A 187 -11.40 -13.32 -23.32
C GLY A 187 -11.03 -11.83 -23.44
N LEU A 188 -10.01 -11.39 -22.70
CA LEU A 188 -9.57 -10.00 -22.65
C LEU A 188 -8.19 -9.81 -23.27
N PRO A 189 -7.84 -8.57 -23.69
CA PRO A 189 -6.51 -8.26 -24.21
C PRO A 189 -5.40 -8.63 -23.22
N GLN A 190 -4.31 -9.22 -23.75
CA GLN A 190 -3.13 -9.55 -22.97
C GLN A 190 -2.38 -8.29 -22.54
N TYR A 191 -1.70 -8.37 -21.42
CA TYR A 191 -0.82 -7.34 -20.87
C TYR A 191 0.52 -7.96 -20.45
N ASN A 192 1.57 -7.17 -20.47
CA ASN A 192 2.93 -7.62 -20.20
C ASN A 192 3.38 -7.17 -18.82
N LEU A 193 3.79 -8.15 -18.03
CA LEU A 193 4.42 -7.94 -16.73
C LEU A 193 5.93 -7.84 -16.94
N VAL A 194 6.52 -6.74 -16.48
CA VAL A 194 7.95 -6.43 -16.64
C VAL A 194 8.74 -6.81 -15.37
N ALA A 195 8.20 -6.47 -14.21
CA ALA A 195 8.84 -6.76 -12.92
C ALA A 195 7.80 -6.98 -11.81
N GLN A 196 8.21 -7.74 -10.80
CA GLN A 196 7.39 -8.02 -9.61
C GLN A 196 8.22 -7.87 -8.36
N GLU A 197 7.66 -7.18 -7.39
CA GLU A 197 8.17 -7.09 -6.03
C GLU A 197 7.12 -7.58 -5.05
N ASN A 198 7.56 -8.14 -3.94
CA ASN A 198 6.69 -8.58 -2.85
C ASN A 198 7.32 -8.27 -1.51
N LYS A 199 6.52 -7.81 -0.57
CA LYS A 199 6.93 -7.64 0.82
C LYS A 199 5.77 -7.95 1.77
N ILE A 200 6.11 -8.40 2.97
CA ILE A 200 5.17 -8.55 4.08
C ILE A 200 5.36 -7.36 5.01
N LEU A 201 4.28 -6.67 5.28
CA LEU A 201 4.21 -5.51 6.14
C LEU A 201 3.48 -5.87 7.44
N MET A 202 3.91 -5.26 8.54
CA MET A 202 3.23 -5.31 9.82
C MET A 202 2.84 -3.90 10.26
N PRO A 203 1.65 -3.71 10.86
CA PRO A 203 1.23 -2.40 11.33
C PRO A 203 1.98 -1.99 12.60
N SER A 204 2.39 -0.72 12.64
CA SER A 204 2.86 -0.10 13.88
C SER A 204 1.69 0.06 14.87
N ALA A 205 1.98 0.10 16.16
CA ALA A 205 0.95 0.14 17.22
C ALA A 205 -0.05 1.30 17.07
N PHE A 206 0.37 2.43 16.52
CA PHE A 206 -0.48 3.60 16.28
C PHE A 206 -1.15 3.63 14.89
N SER A 207 -0.90 2.63 14.04
CA SER A 207 -1.51 2.56 12.71
C SER A 207 -3.03 2.47 12.84
N PRO A 208 -3.81 3.29 12.13
CA PRO A 208 -5.28 3.17 12.14
C PRO A 208 -5.77 1.84 11.55
N LEU A 209 -5.04 1.28 10.61
CA LEU A 209 -5.30 -0.03 10.01
C LEU A 209 -4.36 -1.06 10.65
N GLN A 210 -4.97 -2.04 11.41
CA GLN A 210 -4.31 -3.10 12.17
C GLN A 210 -4.52 -4.47 11.55
#